data_f4f97838b02d96a8517aac5491f42c83
#
_entry.id   f4f97838b02d96a8517aac5491f42c83
#
_cell.length_a   1.000
_cell.length_b   1.000
_cell.length_c   1.000
_cell.angle_alpha   90.00
_cell.angle_beta   90.00
_cell.angle_gamma   90.00
#
_symmetry.space_group_name_H-M   'P 1'
#
loop_
_entity.id
_entity.type
_entity.pdbx_description
1 polymer ?
#
loop_
_entity_poly.entity_id
_entity_poly.type
_entity_poly.pdbx_seq_one_letter_code
_entity_poly.pdbx_strand_id
1 'polypeptide(L)'
;MDKSLDEKYHLFHQSPIELLQFVAKALAKNFNGTKLGITGSNGKTTVKNLLSELIEDAYSSSGNFNNEIGLPLSILDLPVNANVGIFEMGAGQPGDIKFLSEILSPSIGIITSIGRSHLERLGSEEGVLRVKSELIENIQSGGTAIIPHGKYEEYWKSIRSDIDFITFGFDKDADFQAKIISQTHQNCSFEIKDNLNQSQQTLISPLLGTHNVLNVLIAFIASQILGQEHTFFKTKLKKFKNFENRLSPRSWINKSIIINDSYNANPESFSAGVDSLNLFEGRKIIILGDMLELGNDSKLFHEEAGHYALNAGIESLFSFGNHSKYASMVFGKNGKHFDDENELKLFIKNNISSGDLVYIKGSRGMKMERFIDD
;
A
#
# COMPACT_ATOMS: atom_id res chain seq x y z
N MET A 1 -9.64 45.14 -9.64
CA MET A 1 -9.49 44.52 -8.31
C MET A 1 -10.53 45.17 -7.41
N ASP A 2 -11.53 44.42 -7.07
CA ASP A 2 -12.65 44.90 -6.29
C ASP A 2 -12.20 45.14 -4.85
N LYS A 3 -12.29 46.40 -4.38
CA LYS A 3 -11.90 46.82 -3.04
C LYS A 3 -12.93 46.44 -1.95
N SER A 4 -13.86 45.57 -2.26
CA SER A 4 -14.96 45.18 -1.34
C SER A 4 -14.75 43.86 -0.59
N LEU A 5 -13.59 43.22 -0.69
CA LEU A 5 -13.27 42.06 0.16
C LEU A 5 -12.99 42.56 1.57
N ASP A 6 -13.92 42.28 2.45
CA ASP A 6 -13.95 42.61 3.87
C ASP A 6 -12.65 42.15 4.55
N GLU A 7 -11.89 43.04 5.22
CA GLU A 7 -10.60 42.76 5.86
C GLU A 7 -10.60 41.56 6.82
N LYS A 8 -11.75 41.16 7.34
CA LYS A 8 -11.91 40.01 8.24
C LYS A 8 -11.58 38.64 7.61
N TYR A 9 -11.39 38.56 6.30
CA TYR A 9 -11.01 37.33 5.57
C TYR A 9 -9.54 37.26 5.20
N HIS A 10 -8.71 38.20 5.63
CA HIS A 10 -7.28 38.16 5.41
C HIS A 10 -6.62 37.27 6.46
N LEU A 11 -6.01 36.16 6.01
CA LEU A 11 -5.17 35.29 6.84
C LEU A 11 -3.71 35.67 6.63
N PHE A 12 -3.06 36.13 7.72
CA PHE A 12 -1.63 36.45 7.69
C PHE A 12 -0.87 35.35 8.45
N HIS A 13 0.06 34.70 7.76
CA HIS A 13 0.95 33.72 8.36
C HIS A 13 2.39 33.93 7.84
N GLN A 14 3.39 33.68 8.68
CA GLN A 14 4.80 33.84 8.29
C GLN A 14 5.26 32.74 7.35
N SER A 15 4.67 31.52 7.45
CA SER A 15 4.97 30.37 6.61
C SER A 15 3.77 30.01 5.74
N PRO A 16 3.91 29.99 4.39
CA PRO A 16 2.85 29.51 3.50
C PRO A 16 2.41 28.08 3.76
N ILE A 17 3.34 27.19 4.21
CA ILE A 17 3.05 25.80 4.52
C ILE A 17 2.20 25.71 5.79
N GLU A 18 2.53 26.45 6.83
CA GLU A 18 1.73 26.47 8.07
C GLU A 18 0.34 27.06 7.83
N LEU A 19 0.22 28.07 6.96
CA LEU A 19 -1.08 28.60 6.55
C LEU A 19 -1.91 27.55 5.82
N LEU A 20 -1.31 26.81 4.88
CA LEU A 20 -1.95 25.70 4.18
C LEU A 20 -2.46 24.65 5.17
N GLN A 21 -1.64 24.23 6.12
CA GLN A 21 -1.98 23.25 7.16
C GLN A 21 -3.10 23.74 8.08
N PHE A 22 -3.04 25.01 8.49
CA PHE A 22 -4.06 25.63 9.32
C PHE A 22 -5.44 25.66 8.59
N VAL A 23 -5.45 26.09 7.33
CA VAL A 23 -6.69 26.10 6.52
C VAL A 23 -7.24 24.69 6.30
N ALA A 24 -6.35 23.73 5.98
CA ALA A 24 -6.74 22.33 5.82
C ALA A 24 -7.36 21.74 7.10
N LYS A 25 -6.76 22.02 8.26
CA LYS A 25 -7.31 21.61 9.57
C LYS A 25 -8.68 22.19 9.83
N ALA A 26 -8.89 23.47 9.52
CA ALA A 26 -10.18 24.12 9.65
C ALA A 26 -11.25 23.51 8.71
N LEU A 27 -10.90 23.21 7.46
CA LEU A 27 -11.79 22.53 6.51
C LEU A 27 -12.12 21.10 6.96
N ALA A 28 -11.11 20.31 7.37
CA ALA A 28 -11.30 18.96 7.88
C ALA A 28 -12.23 18.92 9.09
N LYS A 29 -12.14 19.93 9.98
CA LYS A 29 -13.01 20.07 11.16
C LYS A 29 -14.45 20.36 10.78
N ASN A 30 -14.68 21.12 9.71
CA ASN A 30 -16.02 21.53 9.25
C ASN A 30 -16.61 20.57 8.21
N PHE A 31 -15.90 19.54 7.80
CA PHE A 31 -16.39 18.51 6.91
C PHE A 31 -17.38 17.58 7.65
N ASN A 32 -18.62 17.51 7.18
CA ASN A 32 -19.68 16.74 7.81
C ASN A 32 -19.68 15.24 7.42
N GLY A 33 -18.91 14.85 6.41
CA GLY A 33 -18.79 13.46 5.98
C GLY A 33 -17.82 12.64 6.85
N THR A 34 -17.73 11.35 6.55
CA THR A 34 -16.82 10.43 7.24
C THR A 34 -15.40 10.59 6.70
N LYS A 35 -14.41 10.76 7.58
CA LYS A 35 -13.00 10.86 7.24
C LYS A 35 -12.26 9.57 7.58
N LEU A 36 -11.61 8.97 6.58
CA LEU A 36 -10.77 7.80 6.73
C LEU A 36 -9.30 8.20 6.62
N GLY A 37 -8.50 7.83 7.63
CA GLY A 37 -7.04 7.93 7.61
C GLY A 37 -6.43 6.54 7.42
N ILE A 38 -5.49 6.39 6.46
CA ILE A 38 -4.89 5.11 6.12
C ILE A 38 -3.37 5.19 6.26
N THR A 39 -2.79 4.34 7.10
CA THR A 39 -1.33 4.16 7.18
C THR A 39 -0.96 2.67 7.17
N GLY A 40 0.33 2.38 7.18
CA GLY A 40 0.90 1.04 7.22
C GLY A 40 2.19 0.94 6.40
N SER A 41 2.89 -0.17 6.52
CA SER A 41 4.11 -0.42 5.75
C SER A 41 3.79 -0.70 4.28
N ASN A 42 2.85 -1.59 4.00
CA ASN A 42 2.40 -1.99 2.67
C ASN A 42 0.88 -1.84 2.53
N GLY A 43 0.36 -1.75 1.32
CA GLY A 43 -1.08 -1.79 1.05
C GLY A 43 -1.83 -0.45 1.12
N LYS A 44 -1.28 0.62 1.70
CA LYS A 44 -1.93 1.94 1.86
C LYS A 44 -2.64 2.44 0.60
N THR A 45 -1.88 2.61 -0.47
CA THR A 45 -2.41 3.14 -1.74
C THR A 45 -3.41 2.17 -2.39
N THR A 46 -3.19 0.86 -2.26
CA THR A 46 -4.13 -0.14 -2.78
C THR A 46 -5.46 -0.05 -2.04
N VAL A 47 -5.44 0.02 -0.70
CA VAL A 47 -6.66 0.18 0.11
C VAL A 47 -7.34 1.53 -0.19
N LYS A 48 -6.58 2.64 -0.26
CA LYS A 48 -7.13 3.95 -0.65
C LYS A 48 -7.88 3.87 -1.98
N ASN A 49 -7.27 3.27 -2.98
CA ASN A 49 -7.83 3.20 -4.32
C ASN A 49 -9.02 2.24 -4.40
N LEU A 50 -8.97 1.11 -3.67
CA LEU A 50 -10.12 0.22 -3.53
C LEU A 50 -11.31 0.97 -2.92
N LEU A 51 -11.09 1.67 -1.82
CA LEU A 51 -12.13 2.46 -1.17
C LEU A 51 -12.69 3.55 -2.08
N SER A 52 -11.81 4.25 -2.81
CA SER A 52 -12.21 5.32 -3.74
C SER A 52 -13.14 4.82 -4.86
N GLU A 53 -12.94 3.59 -5.35
CA GLU A 53 -13.76 3.03 -6.44
C GLU A 53 -14.96 2.21 -5.95
N LEU A 54 -14.84 1.62 -4.74
CA LEU A 54 -15.84 0.70 -4.21
C LEU A 54 -16.85 1.37 -3.26
N ILE A 55 -16.61 2.61 -2.84
CA ILE A 55 -17.54 3.39 -2.02
C ILE A 55 -18.19 4.47 -2.87
N GLU A 56 -19.48 4.60 -2.75
CA GLU A 56 -20.26 5.61 -3.47
C GLU A 56 -19.97 7.01 -2.94
N ASP A 57 -19.84 7.99 -3.83
CA ASP A 57 -19.58 9.39 -3.51
C ASP A 57 -18.35 9.63 -2.60
N ALA A 58 -17.33 8.77 -2.72
CA ALA A 58 -16.09 8.92 -2.00
C ALA A 58 -15.10 9.81 -2.77
N TYR A 59 -14.48 10.73 -2.04
CA TYR A 59 -13.28 11.44 -2.49
C TYR A 59 -12.04 10.77 -1.92
N SER A 60 -10.96 10.73 -2.68
CA SER A 60 -9.65 10.28 -2.18
C SER A 60 -8.51 11.20 -2.60
N SER A 61 -7.47 11.28 -1.76
CA SER A 61 -6.25 12.01 -2.11
C SER A 61 -5.63 11.51 -3.41
N SER A 62 -5.20 12.44 -4.28
CA SER A 62 -4.57 12.12 -5.57
C SER A 62 -3.17 11.54 -5.37
N GLY A 63 -2.80 10.59 -6.22
CA GLY A 63 -1.44 10.05 -6.27
C GLY A 63 -0.89 9.65 -4.90
N ASN A 64 0.28 10.20 -4.54
CA ASN A 64 0.97 10.01 -3.27
C ASN A 64 0.95 11.27 -2.37
N PHE A 65 -0.12 12.06 -2.41
CA PHE A 65 -0.31 13.23 -1.54
C PHE A 65 -0.59 12.78 -0.10
N ASN A 66 0.45 12.30 0.58
CA ASN A 66 0.37 11.63 1.87
C ASN A 66 1.35 12.18 2.93
N ASN A 67 1.92 13.37 2.66
CA ASN A 67 2.87 14.06 3.56
C ASN A 67 2.31 15.42 4.03
N GLU A 68 3.15 16.19 4.75
CA GLU A 68 2.82 17.48 5.37
C GLU A 68 2.36 18.60 4.41
N ILE A 69 2.51 18.39 3.10
CA ILE A 69 2.02 19.29 2.05
C ILE A 69 0.88 18.62 1.28
N GLY A 70 1.05 17.36 0.88
CA GLY A 70 0.11 16.65 0.03
C GLY A 70 -1.24 16.36 0.70
N LEU A 71 -1.23 15.94 1.98
CA LEU A 71 -2.48 15.73 2.73
C LEU A 71 -3.29 17.03 2.87
N PRO A 72 -2.70 18.17 3.31
CA PRO A 72 -3.40 19.45 3.33
C PRO A 72 -3.98 19.85 1.97
N LEU A 73 -3.23 19.74 0.88
CA LEU A 73 -3.73 20.01 -0.46
C LEU A 73 -4.93 19.13 -0.82
N SER A 74 -4.86 17.83 -0.50
CA SER A 74 -5.98 16.90 -0.73
C SER A 74 -7.23 17.27 0.08
N ILE A 75 -7.06 17.81 1.29
CA ILE A 75 -8.18 18.30 2.09
C ILE A 75 -8.80 19.56 1.48
N LEU A 76 -8.00 20.45 0.90
CA LEU A 76 -8.53 21.63 0.19
C LEU A 76 -9.31 21.24 -1.06
N ASP A 77 -8.92 20.16 -1.73
CA ASP A 77 -9.61 19.64 -2.92
C ASP A 77 -10.86 18.79 -2.60
N LEU A 78 -11.15 18.55 -1.31
CA LEU A 78 -12.28 17.74 -0.87
C LEU A 78 -13.60 18.43 -1.29
N PRO A 79 -14.45 17.78 -2.14
CA PRO A 79 -15.71 18.35 -2.55
C PRO A 79 -16.66 18.55 -1.37
N VAL A 80 -17.35 19.69 -1.35
CA VAL A 80 -18.30 20.05 -0.24
C VAL A 80 -19.43 19.03 -0.08
N ASN A 81 -19.80 18.39 -1.18
CA ASN A 81 -20.87 17.37 -1.23
C ASN A 81 -20.38 15.92 -1.12
N ALA A 82 -19.07 15.70 -0.90
CA ALA A 82 -18.57 14.36 -0.66
C ALA A 82 -19.11 13.83 0.69
N ASN A 83 -19.53 12.56 0.70
CA ASN A 83 -19.97 11.89 1.92
C ASN A 83 -18.81 11.23 2.67
N VAL A 84 -17.74 10.88 1.94
CA VAL A 84 -16.58 10.16 2.47
C VAL A 84 -15.30 10.77 1.91
N GLY A 85 -14.37 11.12 2.80
CA GLY A 85 -13.00 11.53 2.44
C GLY A 85 -11.97 10.49 2.87
N ILE A 86 -11.14 10.02 1.93
CA ILE A 86 -10.17 8.94 2.11
C ILE A 86 -8.76 9.50 1.93
N PHE A 87 -7.94 9.43 2.98
CA PHE A 87 -6.63 10.05 3.01
C PHE A 87 -5.53 9.06 3.39
N GLU A 88 -4.55 8.91 2.51
CA GLU A 88 -3.34 8.15 2.80
C GLU A 88 -2.37 9.00 3.64
N MET A 89 -1.72 8.38 4.63
CA MET A 89 -0.71 9.00 5.49
C MET A 89 0.61 8.24 5.39
N GLY A 90 1.61 8.89 4.81
CA GLY A 90 2.98 8.41 4.75
C GLY A 90 3.77 8.83 6.00
N ALA A 91 4.80 8.08 6.34
CA ALA A 91 5.73 8.45 7.39
C ALA A 91 7.16 8.10 7.01
N GLY A 92 8.07 9.04 7.21
CA GLY A 92 9.51 8.86 7.13
C GLY A 92 10.19 8.98 8.49
N GLN A 93 9.55 9.55 9.51
CA GLN A 93 10.11 9.76 10.84
C GLN A 93 9.01 9.75 11.92
N PRO A 94 9.39 9.59 13.21
CA PRO A 94 8.47 9.73 14.33
C PRO A 94 7.76 11.09 14.34
N GLY A 95 6.46 11.08 14.63
CA GLY A 95 5.61 12.27 14.65
C GLY A 95 4.93 12.60 13.32
N ASP A 96 5.34 12.01 12.19
CA ASP A 96 4.73 12.31 10.89
C ASP A 96 3.25 11.91 10.85
N ILE A 97 2.91 10.69 11.28
CA ILE A 97 1.52 10.23 11.29
C ILE A 97 0.70 11.00 12.31
N LYS A 98 1.26 11.30 13.48
CA LYS A 98 0.61 12.14 14.48
C LYS A 98 0.23 13.49 13.90
N PHE A 99 1.18 14.18 13.27
CA PHE A 99 0.94 15.48 12.64
C PHE A 99 -0.16 15.43 11.57
N LEU A 100 -0.11 14.44 10.66
CA LEU A 100 -1.09 14.29 9.60
C LEU A 100 -2.48 13.95 10.14
N SER A 101 -2.53 13.06 11.14
CA SER A 101 -3.80 12.65 11.76
C SER A 101 -4.41 13.74 12.63
N GLU A 102 -3.62 14.62 13.26
CA GLU A 102 -4.10 15.82 13.96
C GLU A 102 -4.75 16.85 13.01
N ILE A 103 -4.26 16.95 11.77
CA ILE A 103 -4.89 17.80 10.74
C ILE A 103 -6.21 17.21 10.31
N LEU A 104 -6.24 15.91 9.99
CA LEU A 104 -7.40 15.23 9.45
C LEU A 104 -8.47 14.97 10.51
N SER A 105 -8.07 14.53 11.71
CA SER A 105 -8.96 14.03 12.77
C SER A 105 -9.95 13.00 12.21
N PRO A 106 -9.50 11.80 11.81
CA PRO A 106 -10.33 10.81 11.14
C PRO A 106 -11.33 10.18 12.11
N SER A 107 -12.50 9.79 11.61
CA SER A 107 -13.45 8.94 12.36
C SER A 107 -13.17 7.44 12.16
N ILE A 108 -12.49 7.07 11.07
CA ILE A 108 -12.02 5.71 10.83
C ILE A 108 -10.51 5.75 10.57
N GLY A 109 -9.73 5.04 11.39
CA GLY A 109 -8.29 4.85 11.20
C GLY A 109 -7.99 3.45 10.71
N ILE A 110 -7.15 3.32 9.69
CA ILE A 110 -6.78 2.02 9.09
C ILE A 110 -5.27 1.84 9.16
N ILE A 111 -4.82 0.78 9.83
CA ILE A 111 -3.44 0.30 9.77
C ILE A 111 -3.42 -0.95 8.90
N THR A 112 -2.85 -0.86 7.69
CA THR A 112 -2.89 -1.96 6.72
C THR A 112 -1.93 -3.09 7.06
N SER A 113 -0.73 -2.76 7.53
CA SER A 113 0.31 -3.71 7.93
C SER A 113 1.43 -3.04 8.71
N ILE A 114 2.16 -3.82 9.49
CA ILE A 114 3.46 -3.46 10.06
C ILE A 114 4.52 -4.39 9.44
N GLY A 115 5.64 -3.84 9.02
CA GLY A 115 6.76 -4.57 8.43
C GLY A 115 7.99 -3.68 8.25
N ARG A 116 9.07 -4.22 7.72
CA ARG A 116 10.40 -3.59 7.57
C ARG A 116 10.40 -2.52 6.48
N SER A 117 9.88 -1.34 6.80
CA SER A 117 9.86 -0.17 5.92
C SER A 117 10.47 1.04 6.63
N HIS A 118 11.19 1.89 5.89
CA HIS A 118 11.83 3.09 6.42
C HIS A 118 12.74 2.85 7.64
N LEU A 119 13.40 1.67 7.71
CA LEU A 119 14.23 1.27 8.85
C LEU A 119 15.40 2.22 9.10
N GLU A 120 15.93 2.85 8.04
CA GLU A 120 17.01 3.84 8.16
C GLU A 120 16.65 4.96 9.14
N ARG A 121 15.38 5.38 9.18
CA ARG A 121 14.90 6.50 10.02
C ARG A 121 14.13 6.02 11.24
N LEU A 122 13.43 4.90 11.13
CA LEU A 122 12.59 4.37 12.20
C LEU A 122 13.30 3.33 13.08
N GLY A 123 14.49 2.87 12.67
CA GLY A 123 15.40 2.05 13.44
C GLY A 123 15.04 0.57 13.49
N SER A 124 13.79 0.22 13.77
CA SER A 124 13.35 -1.17 13.93
C SER A 124 11.86 -1.35 13.57
N GLU A 125 11.40 -2.60 13.52
CA GLU A 125 9.97 -2.91 13.33
C GLU A 125 9.10 -2.30 14.45
N GLU A 126 9.62 -2.27 15.69
CA GLU A 126 8.94 -1.59 16.81
C GLU A 126 8.90 -0.08 16.62
N GLY A 127 9.91 0.52 15.99
CA GLY A 127 9.89 1.93 15.58
C GLY A 127 8.81 2.18 14.54
N VAL A 128 8.70 1.32 13.53
CA VAL A 128 7.63 1.37 12.53
C VAL A 128 6.25 1.21 13.20
N LEU A 129 6.11 0.25 14.12
CA LEU A 129 4.88 0.06 14.89
C LEU A 129 4.47 1.34 15.61
N ARG A 130 5.36 1.93 16.41
CA ARG A 130 5.07 3.17 17.16
C ARG A 130 4.58 4.29 16.26
N VAL A 131 5.29 4.54 15.16
CA VAL A 131 4.95 5.62 14.24
C VAL A 131 3.60 5.39 13.54
N LYS A 132 3.31 4.15 13.08
CA LYS A 132 2.01 3.87 12.46
C LYS A 132 0.87 3.92 13.48
N SER A 133 1.15 3.59 14.74
CA SER A 133 0.17 3.65 15.84
C SER A 133 -0.24 5.07 16.24
N GLU A 134 0.55 6.10 15.88
CA GLU A 134 0.20 7.51 16.06
C GLU A 134 -1.16 7.87 15.41
N LEU A 135 -1.59 7.13 14.38
CA LEU A 135 -2.92 7.30 13.79
C LEU A 135 -4.04 7.04 14.81
N ILE A 136 -3.89 6.00 15.64
CA ILE A 136 -4.90 5.60 16.62
C ILE A 136 -5.12 6.71 17.66
N GLU A 137 -4.04 7.43 18.04
CA GLU A 137 -4.11 8.50 19.04
C GLU A 137 -5.08 9.62 18.63
N ASN A 138 -5.26 9.85 17.32
CA ASN A 138 -6.00 10.98 16.77
C ASN A 138 -7.32 10.58 16.07
N ILE A 139 -7.76 9.33 16.19
CA ILE A 139 -9.13 8.94 15.81
C ILE A 139 -10.12 9.69 16.71
N GLN A 140 -11.21 10.20 16.14
CA GLN A 140 -12.26 10.86 16.91
C GLN A 140 -12.83 9.92 17.99
N SER A 141 -13.22 10.46 19.13
CA SER A 141 -13.90 9.69 20.19
C SER A 141 -15.17 9.02 19.63
N GLY A 142 -15.37 7.74 19.92
CA GLY A 142 -16.43 6.91 19.33
C GLY A 142 -16.17 6.50 17.88
N GLY A 143 -14.97 6.77 17.34
CA GLY A 143 -14.56 6.30 16.02
C GLY A 143 -14.06 4.86 16.03
N THR A 144 -13.57 4.39 14.87
CA THR A 144 -13.17 2.98 14.69
C THR A 144 -11.75 2.86 14.16
N ALA A 145 -10.95 1.95 14.74
CA ALA A 145 -9.66 1.51 14.23
C ALA A 145 -9.80 0.14 13.55
N ILE A 146 -9.41 0.04 12.27
CA ILE A 146 -9.30 -1.23 11.54
C ILE A 146 -7.82 -1.63 11.56
N ILE A 147 -7.50 -2.74 12.22
CA ILE A 147 -6.12 -3.17 12.51
C ILE A 147 -5.90 -4.65 12.16
N PRO A 148 -4.67 -5.05 11.80
CA PRO A 148 -4.33 -6.47 11.65
C PRO A 148 -4.54 -7.23 12.96
N HIS A 149 -5.14 -8.42 12.87
CA HIS A 149 -5.20 -9.36 14.00
C HIS A 149 -3.80 -9.90 14.34
N GLY A 150 -3.54 -10.17 15.62
CA GLY A 150 -2.37 -10.90 16.10
C GLY A 150 -1.37 -10.06 16.89
N LYS A 151 -0.08 -10.13 16.54
CA LYS A 151 1.10 -9.71 17.35
C LYS A 151 0.96 -8.36 18.06
N TYR A 152 0.33 -7.36 17.45
CA TYR A 152 0.31 -5.98 17.96
C TYR A 152 -1.08 -5.53 18.44
N GLU A 153 -2.06 -6.38 18.40
CA GLU A 153 -3.46 -6.06 18.71
C GLU A 153 -3.63 -5.49 20.12
N GLU A 154 -3.09 -6.19 21.14
CA GLU A 154 -3.17 -5.74 22.53
C GLU A 154 -2.47 -4.37 22.74
N TYR A 155 -1.35 -4.15 22.06
CA TYR A 155 -0.68 -2.87 22.11
C TYR A 155 -1.58 -1.75 21.58
N TRP A 156 -2.24 -1.94 20.42
CA TRP A 156 -3.12 -0.93 19.85
C TRP A 156 -4.35 -0.67 20.73
N LYS A 157 -4.98 -1.72 21.25
CA LYS A 157 -6.12 -1.61 22.17
C LYS A 157 -5.75 -0.88 23.46
N SER A 158 -4.50 -0.94 23.88
CA SER A 158 -4.02 -0.21 25.08
C SER A 158 -3.85 1.30 24.87
N ILE A 159 -3.75 1.79 23.63
CA ILE A 159 -3.56 3.22 23.32
C ILE A 159 -4.83 4.03 23.65
N ARG A 160 -6.00 3.51 23.29
CA ARG A 160 -7.30 4.19 23.43
C ARG A 160 -8.38 3.20 23.84
N SER A 161 -9.26 3.63 24.75
CA SER A 161 -10.41 2.83 25.21
C SER A 161 -11.77 3.44 24.84
N ASP A 162 -11.76 4.59 24.17
CA ASP A 162 -12.97 5.34 23.77
C ASP A 162 -13.24 5.23 22.26
N ILE A 163 -12.61 4.28 21.58
CA ILE A 163 -12.83 3.94 20.17
C ILE A 163 -13.07 2.44 20.02
N ASP A 164 -13.72 2.04 18.94
CA ASP A 164 -13.90 0.65 18.58
C ASP A 164 -12.70 0.11 17.81
N PHE A 165 -12.36 -1.16 18.03
CA PHE A 165 -11.33 -1.87 17.27
C PHE A 165 -11.97 -3.01 16.51
N ILE A 166 -11.66 -3.08 15.21
CA ILE A 166 -12.05 -4.19 14.32
C ILE A 166 -10.78 -4.82 13.76
N THR A 167 -10.61 -6.10 14.01
CA THR A 167 -9.44 -6.87 13.57
C THR A 167 -9.72 -7.62 12.28
N PHE A 168 -8.69 -7.74 11.44
CA PHE A 168 -8.77 -8.48 10.19
C PHE A 168 -7.55 -9.38 9.98
N GLY A 169 -7.75 -10.51 9.30
CA GLY A 169 -6.65 -11.42 9.01
C GLY A 169 -7.10 -12.72 8.34
N PHE A 170 -6.14 -13.64 8.22
CA PHE A 170 -6.43 -15.02 7.84
C PHE A 170 -6.72 -15.91 9.04
N ASP A 171 -6.38 -15.46 10.24
CA ASP A 171 -6.63 -16.18 11.47
C ASP A 171 -8.14 -16.26 11.76
N LYS A 172 -8.57 -17.40 12.29
CA LYS A 172 -9.97 -17.67 12.66
C LYS A 172 -10.49 -16.80 13.79
N ASP A 173 -9.59 -16.26 14.62
CA ASP A 173 -9.91 -15.47 15.80
C ASP A 173 -9.98 -13.95 15.47
N ALA A 174 -9.68 -13.54 14.22
CA ALA A 174 -9.93 -12.17 13.75
C ALA A 174 -11.44 -11.88 13.69
N ASP A 175 -11.84 -10.63 13.96
CA ASP A 175 -13.24 -10.20 13.79
C ASP A 175 -13.73 -10.42 12.37
N PHE A 176 -12.87 -10.12 11.39
CA PHE A 176 -13.10 -10.45 9.98
C PHE A 176 -11.98 -11.37 9.47
N GLN A 177 -12.35 -12.61 9.21
CA GLN A 177 -11.44 -13.60 8.65
C GLN A 177 -11.58 -13.69 7.14
N ALA A 178 -10.44 -13.70 6.41
CA ALA A 178 -10.42 -14.12 5.01
C ALA A 178 -9.96 -15.58 4.90
N LYS A 179 -10.55 -16.34 3.97
CA LYS A 179 -10.10 -17.69 3.62
C LYS A 179 -10.07 -17.83 2.10
N ILE A 180 -8.88 -18.05 1.54
CA ILE A 180 -8.73 -18.23 0.09
C ILE A 180 -9.35 -19.56 -0.29
N ILE A 181 -10.25 -19.54 -1.29
CA ILE A 181 -10.90 -20.70 -1.89
C ILE A 181 -10.11 -21.16 -3.10
N SER A 182 -9.80 -20.22 -4.00
CA SER A 182 -9.01 -20.49 -5.20
C SER A 182 -8.30 -19.23 -5.67
N GLN A 183 -7.14 -19.41 -6.29
CA GLN A 183 -6.36 -18.32 -6.85
C GLN A 183 -5.81 -18.72 -8.21
N THR A 184 -5.94 -17.83 -9.18
CA THR A 184 -5.43 -17.96 -10.53
C THR A 184 -4.68 -16.72 -10.94
N HIS A 185 -4.03 -16.71 -12.09
CA HIS A 185 -3.41 -15.53 -12.65
C HIS A 185 -4.40 -14.41 -13.06
N GLN A 186 -5.70 -14.67 -13.04
CA GLN A 186 -6.74 -13.70 -13.42
C GLN A 186 -7.52 -13.16 -12.23
N ASN A 187 -7.73 -13.98 -11.20
CA ASN A 187 -8.54 -13.61 -10.05
C ASN A 187 -8.24 -14.48 -8.83
N CYS A 188 -8.68 -13.98 -7.68
CA CYS A 188 -8.71 -14.70 -6.42
C CYS A 188 -10.15 -14.77 -5.91
N SER A 189 -10.65 -15.97 -5.64
CA SER A 189 -11.89 -16.22 -4.94
C SER A 189 -11.60 -16.52 -3.48
N PHE A 190 -12.24 -15.80 -2.57
CA PHE A 190 -12.05 -15.98 -1.13
C PHE A 190 -13.35 -15.73 -0.37
N GLU A 191 -13.45 -16.38 0.77
CA GLU A 191 -14.53 -16.25 1.71
C GLU A 191 -14.17 -15.21 2.76
N ILE A 192 -15.11 -14.36 3.13
CA ILE A 192 -15.05 -13.49 4.29
C ILE A 192 -16.03 -14.06 5.32
N LYS A 193 -15.53 -14.29 6.52
CA LYS A 193 -16.33 -14.59 7.71
C LYS A 193 -16.30 -13.36 8.62
N ASP A 194 -17.47 -12.81 8.88
CA ASP A 194 -17.70 -11.77 9.86
C ASP A 194 -18.09 -12.42 11.17
N ASN A 195 -17.15 -12.51 12.11
CA ASN A 195 -17.36 -13.14 13.41
C ASN A 195 -18.19 -12.26 14.37
N LEU A 196 -18.28 -10.95 14.11
CA LEU A 196 -19.09 -10.03 14.91
C LEU A 196 -20.59 -10.24 14.64
N ASN A 197 -20.98 -10.38 13.37
CA ASN A 197 -22.38 -10.51 12.94
C ASN A 197 -22.74 -11.96 12.56
N GLN A 198 -21.83 -12.93 12.72
CA GLN A 198 -22.02 -14.34 12.36
C GLN A 198 -22.48 -14.52 10.90
N SER A 199 -21.92 -13.70 10.02
CA SER A 199 -22.22 -13.74 8.58
C SER A 199 -21.04 -14.19 7.75
N GLN A 200 -21.32 -14.68 6.54
CA GLN A 200 -20.32 -15.24 5.65
C GLN A 200 -20.66 -14.92 4.20
N GLN A 201 -19.64 -14.57 3.43
CA GLN A 201 -19.83 -14.33 2.01
C GLN A 201 -18.58 -14.57 1.19
N THR A 202 -18.76 -14.86 -0.10
CA THR A 202 -17.66 -15.05 -1.05
C THR A 202 -17.49 -13.81 -1.90
N LEU A 203 -16.23 -13.40 -2.08
CA LEU A 203 -15.81 -12.35 -3.00
C LEU A 203 -14.90 -12.94 -4.09
N ILE A 204 -14.91 -12.27 -5.24
CA ILE A 204 -13.96 -12.51 -6.34
C ILE A 204 -13.27 -11.20 -6.64
N SER A 205 -11.94 -11.18 -6.46
CA SER A 205 -11.08 -10.03 -6.70
C SER A 205 -10.19 -10.26 -7.93
N PRO A 206 -10.02 -9.27 -8.80
CA PRO A 206 -9.06 -9.37 -9.91
C PRO A 206 -7.61 -9.09 -9.48
N LEU A 207 -7.38 -8.75 -8.21
CA LEU A 207 -6.05 -8.45 -7.69
C LEU A 207 -5.27 -9.73 -7.40
N LEU A 208 -4.01 -9.75 -7.82
CA LEU A 208 -3.08 -10.88 -7.59
C LEU A 208 -2.45 -10.80 -6.19
N GLY A 209 -2.12 -11.96 -5.65
CA GLY A 209 -1.38 -12.12 -4.40
C GLY A 209 -2.25 -12.14 -3.14
N THR A 210 -1.83 -12.95 -2.18
CA THR A 210 -2.53 -13.15 -0.91
C THR A 210 -2.67 -11.86 -0.09
N HIS A 211 -1.66 -10.98 -0.14
CA HIS A 211 -1.69 -9.68 0.53
C HIS A 211 -2.82 -8.78 0.00
N ASN A 212 -3.20 -8.91 -1.27
CA ASN A 212 -4.32 -8.15 -1.85
C ASN A 212 -5.68 -8.67 -1.39
N VAL A 213 -5.78 -9.93 -0.96
CA VAL A 213 -6.99 -10.42 -0.27
C VAL A 213 -7.24 -9.63 1.00
N LEU A 214 -6.18 -9.35 1.79
CA LEU A 214 -6.30 -8.51 2.99
C LEU A 214 -6.62 -7.05 2.66
N ASN A 215 -6.04 -6.49 1.59
CA ASN A 215 -6.39 -5.14 1.15
C ASN A 215 -7.88 -5.02 0.76
N VAL A 216 -8.43 -6.04 0.08
CA VAL A 216 -9.87 -6.09 -0.25
C VAL A 216 -10.71 -6.31 1.01
N LEU A 217 -10.26 -7.14 1.94
CA LEU A 217 -10.94 -7.34 3.23
C LEU A 217 -11.05 -6.04 4.02
N ILE A 218 -9.97 -5.26 4.12
CA ILE A 218 -9.97 -3.94 4.75
C ILE A 218 -11.00 -3.01 4.07
N ALA A 219 -10.99 -2.95 2.74
CA ALA A 219 -11.94 -2.12 2.00
C ALA A 219 -13.38 -2.59 2.22
N PHE A 220 -13.61 -3.89 2.32
CA PHE A 220 -14.90 -4.48 2.63
C PHE A 220 -15.37 -4.08 4.04
N ILE A 221 -14.53 -4.21 5.07
CA ILE A 221 -14.83 -3.80 6.45
C ILE A 221 -15.23 -2.31 6.50
N ALA A 222 -14.42 -1.45 5.89
CA ALA A 222 -14.71 -0.02 5.86
C ALA A 222 -16.04 0.27 5.14
N SER A 223 -16.35 -0.45 4.05
CA SER A 223 -17.63 -0.31 3.35
C SER A 223 -18.84 -0.70 4.22
N GLN A 224 -18.68 -1.73 5.07
CA GLN A 224 -19.71 -2.14 6.04
C GLN A 224 -19.96 -1.05 7.08
N ILE A 225 -18.90 -0.48 7.67
CA ILE A 225 -18.99 0.61 8.66
C ILE A 225 -19.71 1.82 8.04
N LEU A 226 -19.48 2.09 6.75
CA LEU A 226 -20.10 3.17 6.00
C LEU A 226 -21.54 2.86 5.53
N GLY A 227 -22.06 1.68 5.83
CA GLY A 227 -23.43 1.27 5.44
C GLY A 227 -23.60 1.01 3.94
N GLN A 228 -22.50 0.78 3.21
CA GLN A 228 -22.55 0.50 1.77
C GLN A 228 -23.17 -0.87 1.48
N GLU A 229 -24.03 -0.95 0.47
CA GLU A 229 -24.63 -2.22 0.06
C GLU A 229 -23.59 -3.22 -0.46
N HIS A 230 -23.66 -4.46 0.01
CA HIS A 230 -22.76 -5.55 -0.37
C HIS A 230 -22.81 -5.87 -1.88
N THR A 231 -23.99 -5.75 -2.50
CA THR A 231 -24.17 -5.98 -3.94
C THR A 231 -23.45 -4.96 -4.78
N PHE A 232 -23.45 -3.70 -4.35
CA PHE A 232 -22.70 -2.62 -4.99
C PHE A 232 -21.21 -2.90 -4.90
N PHE A 233 -20.69 -3.15 -3.70
CA PHE A 233 -19.28 -3.48 -3.47
C PHE A 233 -18.80 -4.65 -4.34
N LYS A 234 -19.54 -5.78 -4.33
CA LYS A 234 -19.21 -6.97 -5.15
C LYS A 234 -19.20 -6.68 -6.64
N THR A 235 -20.14 -5.88 -7.12
CA THR A 235 -20.25 -5.54 -8.54
C THR A 235 -19.10 -4.66 -9.00
N LYS A 236 -18.73 -3.69 -8.19
CA LYS A 236 -17.59 -2.80 -8.45
C LYS A 236 -16.26 -3.54 -8.35
N LEU A 237 -16.06 -4.39 -7.34
CA LEU A 237 -14.83 -5.16 -7.15
C LEU A 237 -14.52 -6.04 -8.35
N LYS A 238 -15.51 -6.71 -8.95
CA LYS A 238 -15.31 -7.54 -10.15
C LYS A 238 -14.81 -6.74 -11.36
N LYS A 239 -15.10 -5.45 -11.41
CA LYS A 239 -14.70 -4.53 -12.49
C LYS A 239 -13.45 -3.73 -12.16
N PHE A 240 -12.95 -3.87 -10.94
CA PHE A 240 -11.78 -3.14 -10.48
C PHE A 240 -10.57 -3.45 -11.35
N LYS A 241 -9.89 -2.41 -11.80
CA LYS A 241 -8.65 -2.56 -12.57
C LYS A 241 -7.45 -2.36 -11.67
N ASN A 242 -6.48 -3.24 -11.79
CA ASN A 242 -5.23 -3.10 -11.06
C ASN A 242 -4.50 -1.83 -11.50
N PHE A 243 -3.77 -1.23 -10.57
CA PHE A 243 -2.99 -0.02 -10.85
C PHE A 243 -1.69 -0.37 -11.56
N GLU A 244 -1.29 0.50 -12.47
CA GLU A 244 0.05 0.44 -13.06
C GLU A 244 1.12 0.38 -11.96
N ASN A 245 2.17 -0.40 -12.21
CA ASN A 245 3.32 -0.57 -11.31
C ASN A 245 3.02 -1.24 -9.95
N ARG A 246 1.86 -1.93 -9.81
CA ARG A 246 1.49 -2.70 -8.61
C ARG A 246 1.01 -4.09 -8.97
N LEU A 247 1.96 -5.01 -9.10
CA LEU A 247 1.71 -6.43 -9.43
C LEU A 247 0.76 -6.58 -10.63
N SER A 248 0.99 -5.76 -11.67
CA SER A 248 0.14 -5.71 -12.85
C SER A 248 0.74 -6.50 -14.01
N PRO A 249 0.13 -7.64 -14.43
CA PRO A 249 0.60 -8.42 -15.56
C PRO A 249 0.21 -7.77 -16.89
N ARG A 250 1.15 -7.77 -17.84
CA ARG A 250 0.87 -7.37 -19.24
C ARG A 250 1.74 -8.17 -20.22
N SER A 251 1.31 -8.25 -21.47
CA SER A 251 2.17 -8.76 -22.56
C SER A 251 3.38 -7.86 -22.75
N TRP A 252 4.52 -8.47 -23.03
CA TRP A 252 5.79 -7.76 -23.19
C TRP A 252 6.59 -8.30 -24.38
N ILE A 253 7.87 -7.91 -24.46
CA ILE A 253 8.77 -8.27 -25.56
C ILE A 253 8.76 -9.78 -25.84
N ASN A 254 8.95 -10.15 -27.08
CA ASN A 254 9.07 -11.56 -27.52
C ASN A 254 7.88 -12.47 -27.09
N LYS A 255 6.68 -11.93 -26.87
CA LYS A 255 5.50 -12.65 -26.35
C LYS A 255 5.72 -13.20 -24.92
N SER A 256 6.55 -12.59 -24.12
CA SER A 256 6.66 -12.82 -22.69
C SER A 256 5.54 -12.11 -21.94
N ILE A 257 5.41 -12.40 -20.64
CA ILE A 257 4.55 -11.67 -19.71
C ILE A 257 5.45 -10.93 -18.74
N ILE A 258 5.21 -9.62 -18.56
CA ILE A 258 5.82 -8.87 -17.47
C ILE A 258 4.81 -8.58 -16.37
N ILE A 259 5.21 -8.82 -15.13
CA ILE A 259 4.50 -8.38 -13.93
C ILE A 259 5.24 -7.16 -13.41
N ASN A 260 4.63 -5.99 -13.63
CA ASN A 260 5.18 -4.73 -13.18
C ASN A 260 4.77 -4.46 -11.73
N ASP A 261 5.76 -4.40 -10.82
CA ASP A 261 5.60 -4.06 -9.40
C ASP A 261 6.68 -3.04 -8.97
N SER A 262 6.98 -2.10 -9.87
CA SER A 262 8.08 -1.12 -9.74
C SER A 262 7.74 0.11 -8.91
N TYR A 263 6.53 0.22 -8.36
CA TYR A 263 6.13 1.41 -7.60
C TYR A 263 7.00 1.62 -6.35
N ASN A 264 7.23 0.58 -5.57
CA ASN A 264 8.11 0.59 -4.38
C ASN A 264 8.53 -0.82 -4.00
N ALA A 265 9.58 -0.96 -3.17
CA ALA A 265 10.07 -2.25 -2.69
C ALA A 265 10.51 -2.19 -1.22
N ASN A 266 10.15 -3.25 -0.49
CA ASN A 266 10.71 -3.63 0.80
C ASN A 266 10.71 -5.17 0.89
N PRO A 267 11.38 -5.80 1.89
CA PRO A 267 11.52 -7.25 1.96
C PRO A 267 10.19 -8.01 1.92
N GLU A 268 9.16 -7.57 2.68
CA GLU A 268 7.85 -8.24 2.72
C GLU A 268 7.11 -8.13 1.39
N SER A 269 7.11 -6.94 0.78
CA SER A 269 6.45 -6.74 -0.52
C SER A 269 7.14 -7.48 -1.65
N PHE A 270 8.47 -7.67 -1.57
CA PHE A 270 9.22 -8.49 -2.51
C PHE A 270 8.80 -9.95 -2.40
N SER A 271 8.84 -10.52 -1.18
CA SER A 271 8.45 -11.92 -0.95
C SER A 271 7.01 -12.19 -1.40
N ALA A 272 6.07 -11.31 -1.05
CA ALA A 272 4.67 -11.42 -1.47
C ALA A 272 4.48 -11.35 -3.01
N GLY A 273 5.31 -10.53 -3.69
CA GLY A 273 5.35 -10.47 -5.14
C GLY A 273 5.87 -11.77 -5.76
N VAL A 274 6.98 -12.30 -5.24
CA VAL A 274 7.58 -13.57 -5.68
C VAL A 274 6.59 -14.73 -5.52
N ASP A 275 5.87 -14.83 -4.39
CA ASP A 275 4.86 -15.87 -4.17
C ASP A 275 3.75 -15.83 -5.23
N SER A 276 3.40 -14.62 -5.69
CA SER A 276 2.37 -14.45 -6.71
C SER A 276 2.78 -15.00 -8.08
N LEU A 277 4.09 -15.17 -8.34
CA LEU A 277 4.58 -15.75 -9.61
C LEU A 277 4.22 -17.23 -9.76
N ASN A 278 3.95 -17.92 -8.66
CA ASN A 278 3.54 -19.33 -8.68
C ASN A 278 2.14 -19.55 -9.30
N LEU A 279 1.39 -18.47 -9.52
CA LEU A 279 0.10 -18.51 -10.24
C LEU A 279 0.24 -18.58 -11.76
N PHE A 280 1.46 -18.45 -12.28
CA PHE A 280 1.76 -18.39 -13.70
C PHE A 280 2.65 -19.56 -14.10
N GLU A 281 2.46 -20.00 -15.33
CA GLU A 281 3.35 -20.93 -16.01
C GLU A 281 4.51 -20.18 -16.67
N GLY A 282 5.55 -20.91 -17.06
CA GLY A 282 6.71 -20.39 -17.77
C GLY A 282 7.95 -20.20 -16.91
N ARG A 283 9.07 -19.90 -17.56
CA ARG A 283 10.34 -19.60 -16.90
C ARG A 283 10.23 -18.28 -16.14
N LYS A 284 10.50 -18.30 -14.84
CA LYS A 284 10.36 -17.14 -13.94
C LYS A 284 11.66 -16.39 -13.79
N ILE A 285 11.64 -15.13 -14.14
CA ILE A 285 12.81 -14.23 -14.11
C ILE A 285 12.48 -13.01 -13.26
N ILE A 286 13.38 -12.64 -12.36
CA ILE A 286 13.27 -11.42 -11.57
C ILE A 286 14.25 -10.36 -12.08
N ILE A 287 13.79 -9.12 -12.22
CA ILE A 287 14.62 -7.93 -12.38
C ILE A 287 14.45 -7.08 -11.13
N LEU A 288 15.47 -7.04 -10.28
CA LEU A 288 15.44 -6.43 -8.96
C LEU A 288 16.30 -5.16 -8.91
N GLY A 289 15.67 -4.03 -8.61
CA GLY A 289 16.36 -2.81 -8.19
C GLY A 289 16.58 -2.77 -6.68
N ASP A 290 17.31 -1.77 -6.20
CA ASP A 290 17.53 -1.62 -4.77
C ASP A 290 16.22 -1.43 -4.00
N MET A 291 16.16 -2.06 -2.83
CA MET A 291 15.24 -1.72 -1.76
C MET A 291 15.92 -0.65 -0.90
N LEU A 292 15.45 0.60 -1.05
CA LEU A 292 16.03 1.76 -0.37
C LEU A 292 15.48 1.91 1.06
N GLU A 293 16.11 2.76 1.87
CA GLU A 293 15.70 3.12 3.22
C GLU A 293 15.72 1.95 4.23
N LEU A 294 16.53 0.93 3.98
CA LEU A 294 16.69 -0.24 4.86
C LEU A 294 17.80 -0.07 5.91
N GLY A 295 18.55 1.05 5.85
CA GLY A 295 19.63 1.34 6.80
C GLY A 295 20.82 0.38 6.68
N ASN A 296 21.48 0.13 7.81
CA ASN A 296 22.71 -0.67 7.86
C ASN A 296 22.54 -2.13 7.43
N ASP A 297 21.32 -2.67 7.55
CA ASP A 297 21.01 -4.07 7.21
C ASP A 297 20.60 -4.25 5.74
N SER A 298 20.75 -3.20 4.91
CA SER A 298 20.38 -3.23 3.50
C SER A 298 21.01 -4.41 2.76
N LYS A 299 22.30 -4.69 3.01
CA LYS A 299 22.97 -5.87 2.45
C LYS A 299 22.26 -7.17 2.84
N LEU A 300 22.01 -7.37 4.12
CA LEU A 300 21.36 -8.58 4.66
C LEU A 300 19.98 -8.78 4.02
N PHE A 301 19.16 -7.75 3.92
CA PHE A 301 17.83 -7.86 3.34
C PHE A 301 17.83 -8.17 1.84
N HIS A 302 18.86 -7.70 1.10
CA HIS A 302 19.01 -8.10 -0.30
C HIS A 302 19.51 -9.53 -0.44
N GLU A 303 20.40 -10.00 0.45
CA GLU A 303 20.78 -11.42 0.51
C GLU A 303 19.58 -12.31 0.83
N GLU A 304 18.76 -11.94 1.83
CA GLU A 304 17.49 -12.64 2.15
C GLU A 304 16.56 -12.71 0.92
N ALA A 305 16.42 -11.60 0.18
CA ALA A 305 15.62 -11.56 -1.04
C ALA A 305 16.13 -12.50 -2.12
N GLY A 306 17.45 -12.58 -2.32
CA GLY A 306 18.06 -13.51 -3.25
C GLY A 306 17.83 -14.99 -2.87
N HIS A 307 18.02 -15.32 -1.59
CA HIS A 307 17.72 -16.67 -1.08
C HIS A 307 16.24 -17.00 -1.18
N TYR A 308 15.37 -16.03 -0.87
CA TYR A 308 13.92 -16.23 -0.98
C TYR A 308 13.51 -16.56 -2.42
N ALA A 309 14.00 -15.78 -3.39
CA ALA A 309 13.74 -16.01 -4.81
C ALA A 309 14.22 -17.39 -5.26
N LEU A 310 15.45 -17.80 -4.86
CA LEU A 310 15.99 -19.11 -5.18
C LEU A 310 15.13 -20.26 -4.62
N ASN A 311 14.72 -20.15 -3.35
CA ASN A 311 13.90 -21.15 -2.68
C ASN A 311 12.47 -21.22 -3.25
N ALA A 312 11.95 -20.11 -3.78
CA ALA A 312 10.65 -20.04 -4.46
C ALA A 312 10.67 -20.62 -5.89
N GLY A 313 11.81 -21.14 -6.36
CA GLY A 313 11.92 -21.76 -7.69
C GLY A 313 12.04 -20.77 -8.85
N ILE A 314 12.54 -19.55 -8.58
CA ILE A 314 12.87 -18.59 -9.63
C ILE A 314 14.09 -19.09 -10.41
N GLU A 315 14.05 -19.04 -11.75
CA GLU A 315 15.13 -19.57 -12.58
C GLU A 315 16.25 -18.58 -12.84
N SER A 316 15.99 -17.26 -12.78
CA SER A 316 17.02 -16.24 -12.98
C SER A 316 16.69 -14.97 -12.19
N LEU A 317 17.73 -14.33 -11.64
CA LEU A 317 17.63 -13.04 -10.96
C LEU A 317 18.66 -12.06 -11.53
N PHE A 318 18.17 -10.99 -12.14
CA PHE A 318 18.98 -9.88 -12.65
C PHE A 318 18.82 -8.70 -11.71
N SER A 319 19.92 -8.07 -11.31
CA SER A 319 19.88 -6.96 -10.38
C SER A 319 20.52 -5.69 -10.96
N PHE A 320 19.99 -4.54 -10.56
CA PHE A 320 20.49 -3.22 -10.93
C PHE A 320 20.47 -2.29 -9.72
N GLY A 321 21.64 -1.78 -9.34
CA GLY A 321 21.80 -0.86 -8.20
C GLY A 321 22.90 -1.27 -7.24
N ASN A 322 23.14 -0.46 -6.22
CA ASN A 322 24.28 -0.63 -5.32
C ASN A 322 24.14 -1.80 -4.32
N HIS A 323 22.90 -2.12 -3.94
CA HIS A 323 22.58 -3.13 -2.91
C HIS A 323 21.97 -4.40 -3.51
N SER A 324 21.19 -4.30 -4.54
CA SER A 324 20.54 -5.46 -5.21
C SER A 324 21.55 -6.46 -5.77
N LYS A 325 22.80 -6.07 -5.98
CA LYS A 325 23.90 -6.99 -6.33
C LYS A 325 24.05 -8.15 -5.34
N TYR A 326 23.80 -7.92 -4.06
CA TYR A 326 23.89 -8.97 -3.05
C TYR A 326 22.84 -10.06 -3.24
N ALA A 327 21.64 -9.70 -3.74
CA ALA A 327 20.62 -10.67 -4.09
C ALA A 327 21.06 -11.56 -5.26
N SER A 328 21.61 -11.00 -6.34
CA SER A 328 22.10 -11.78 -7.47
C SER A 328 23.35 -12.62 -7.12
N MET A 329 24.20 -12.15 -6.21
CA MET A 329 25.38 -12.91 -5.74
C MET A 329 24.97 -14.20 -4.99
N VAL A 330 24.05 -14.12 -4.03
CA VAL A 330 23.59 -15.30 -3.26
C VAL A 330 22.67 -16.19 -4.10
N PHE A 331 22.02 -15.67 -5.13
CA PHE A 331 21.23 -16.44 -6.08
C PHE A 331 22.12 -17.42 -6.90
N GLY A 332 23.39 -17.10 -7.07
CA GLY A 332 24.40 -18.00 -7.62
C GLY A 332 24.47 -17.98 -9.16
N LYS A 333 24.60 -19.15 -9.80
CA LYS A 333 24.94 -19.28 -11.23
C LYS A 333 24.01 -18.50 -12.18
N ASN A 334 22.74 -18.42 -11.86
CA ASN A 334 21.73 -17.74 -12.68
C ASN A 334 21.40 -16.32 -12.16
N GLY A 335 22.19 -15.83 -11.19
CA GLY A 335 22.17 -14.46 -10.72
C GLY A 335 23.14 -13.60 -11.54
N LYS A 336 22.71 -12.44 -11.99
CA LYS A 336 23.57 -11.49 -12.72
C LYS A 336 23.30 -10.06 -12.31
N HIS A 337 24.36 -9.35 -11.99
CA HIS A 337 24.31 -7.92 -11.66
C HIS A 337 24.73 -7.06 -12.85
N PHE A 338 24.13 -5.87 -12.93
CA PHE A 338 24.44 -4.85 -13.92
C PHE A 338 24.61 -3.50 -13.23
N ASP A 339 25.68 -2.79 -13.58
CA ASP A 339 25.97 -1.43 -13.14
C ASP A 339 25.55 -0.39 -14.19
N ASP A 340 25.41 -0.80 -15.46
CA ASP A 340 25.01 0.05 -16.57
C ASP A 340 23.58 -0.26 -17.05
N GLU A 341 22.77 0.77 -17.22
CA GLU A 341 21.38 0.66 -17.65
C GLU A 341 21.25 0.09 -19.06
N ASN A 342 22.11 0.53 -19.99
CA ASN A 342 22.06 0.07 -21.38
C ASN A 342 22.49 -1.39 -21.51
N GLU A 343 23.45 -1.82 -20.68
CA GLU A 343 23.83 -3.23 -20.62
C GLU A 343 22.67 -4.10 -20.15
N LEU A 344 21.94 -3.69 -19.08
CA LEU A 344 20.77 -4.42 -18.63
C LEU A 344 19.66 -4.43 -19.69
N LYS A 345 19.35 -3.30 -20.31
CA LYS A 345 18.36 -3.23 -21.40
C LYS A 345 18.71 -4.16 -22.56
N LEU A 346 19.96 -4.11 -23.02
CA LEU A 346 20.43 -4.99 -24.10
C LEU A 346 20.37 -6.47 -23.69
N PHE A 347 20.74 -6.76 -22.45
CA PHE A 347 20.69 -8.13 -21.92
C PHE A 347 19.23 -8.65 -21.85
N ILE A 348 18.29 -7.84 -21.35
CA ILE A 348 16.86 -8.15 -21.32
C ILE A 348 16.39 -8.50 -22.73
N LYS A 349 16.64 -7.63 -23.71
CA LYS A 349 16.21 -7.80 -25.11
C LYS A 349 16.69 -9.12 -25.73
N ASN A 350 17.90 -9.55 -25.38
CA ASN A 350 18.54 -10.74 -25.95
C ASN A 350 18.24 -12.03 -25.19
N ASN A 351 17.77 -11.97 -23.92
CA ASN A 351 17.64 -13.13 -23.06
C ASN A 351 16.20 -13.44 -22.62
N ILE A 352 15.25 -12.52 -22.87
CA ILE A 352 13.84 -12.78 -22.63
C ILE A 352 13.22 -13.43 -23.88
N SER A 353 12.54 -14.53 -23.68
CA SER A 353 11.98 -15.38 -24.73
C SER A 353 10.46 -15.50 -24.61
N SER A 354 9.85 -16.07 -25.64
CA SER A 354 8.40 -16.35 -25.62
C SER A 354 8.04 -17.33 -24.51
N GLY A 355 7.00 -16.99 -23.74
CA GLY A 355 6.53 -17.77 -22.60
C GLY A 355 7.26 -17.48 -21.29
N ASP A 356 8.28 -16.61 -21.28
CA ASP A 356 8.89 -16.18 -20.03
C ASP A 356 7.92 -15.31 -19.19
N LEU A 357 8.00 -15.47 -17.88
CA LEU A 357 7.38 -14.62 -16.88
C LEU A 357 8.44 -13.76 -16.24
N VAL A 358 8.36 -12.45 -16.42
CA VAL A 358 9.31 -11.50 -15.85
C VAL A 358 8.65 -10.69 -14.76
N TYR A 359 9.25 -10.63 -13.59
CA TYR A 359 8.82 -9.80 -12.49
C TYR A 359 9.82 -8.68 -12.25
N ILE A 360 9.36 -7.43 -12.27
CA ILE A 360 10.21 -6.28 -12.06
C ILE A 360 9.80 -5.52 -10.80
N LYS A 361 10.78 -5.25 -9.92
CA LYS A 361 10.57 -4.56 -8.65
C LYS A 361 11.80 -3.76 -8.22
N GLY A 362 11.56 -2.67 -7.51
CA GLY A 362 12.56 -1.83 -6.86
C GLY A 362 11.89 -0.65 -6.16
N SER A 363 12.62 0.02 -5.29
CA SER A 363 12.11 1.23 -4.64
C SER A 363 11.82 2.34 -5.63
N ARG A 364 10.92 3.26 -5.30
CA ARG A 364 10.48 4.34 -6.19
C ARG A 364 11.63 5.14 -6.79
N GLY A 365 12.68 5.38 -5.99
CA GLY A 365 13.89 6.09 -6.42
C GLY A 365 14.66 5.38 -7.55
N MET A 366 14.50 4.07 -7.69
CA MET A 366 15.16 3.26 -8.74
C MET A 366 14.49 3.42 -10.10
N LYS A 367 13.21 3.82 -10.17
CA LYS A 367 12.43 3.99 -11.41
C LYS A 367 12.55 2.77 -12.32
N MET A 368 12.32 1.58 -11.78
CA MET A 368 12.54 0.31 -12.48
C MET A 368 11.63 0.14 -13.71
N GLU A 369 10.52 0.88 -13.79
CA GLU A 369 9.65 0.93 -14.98
C GLU A 369 10.38 1.35 -16.27
N ARG A 370 11.49 2.06 -16.19
CA ARG A 370 12.33 2.45 -17.34
C ARG A 370 12.96 1.28 -18.11
N PHE A 371 12.94 0.08 -17.53
CA PHE A 371 13.38 -1.14 -18.19
C PHE A 371 12.24 -1.88 -18.91
N ILE A 372 11.01 -1.36 -18.83
CA ILE A 372 9.81 -1.98 -19.42
C ILE A 372 9.36 -1.20 -20.68
N ASP A 373 9.65 0.09 -20.74
CA ASP A 373 9.03 1.04 -21.67
C ASP A 373 9.81 1.22 -23.00
N ASP A 374 10.43 0.18 -23.54
CA ASP A 374 11.05 0.21 -24.88
C ASP A 374 10.42 -0.82 -25.82
#